data_5288b3a63c0e72e88758980178216631
#
_entry.id   5288b3a63c0e72e88758980178216631
#
_cell.length_a   1.000
_cell.length_b   1.000
_cell.length_c   1.000
_cell.angle_alpha   90.00
_cell.angle_beta   90.00
_cell.angle_gamma   90.00
#
_symmetry.space_group_name_H-M   'P 1'
#
loop_
_entity.id
_entity.type
_entity.pdbx_description
1 polymer ?
#
loop_
_entity_poly.entity_id
_entity_poly.type
_entity_poly.pdbx_seq_one_letter_code
_entity_poly.pdbx_strand_id
1 'polypeptide(L)'
;MARELATTIGREVALARTNLALTCTAAAQLAKVAPATQRRVEAGDPTVAIDTMCRVAAALGLKVWGKAFPAATPSLRDTGQLAIADQLRAVAGAAFRASIEYALGGARAIDLVFFGTVEIVCIEVERFLADLQAQYRAADAKRTDLAASHRRPVRLVIAVEDTRHNRAVVHEHEPLIRSMLPAGSREIMRALRSGGELGRDGLLWVRPARRG
;
A
#
# COMPACT_ATOMS: atom_id res chain seq x y z
N MET A 1 -11.86 2.84 -12.86
CA MET A 1 -11.87 1.66 -11.93
C MET A 1 -13.03 0.70 -12.18
N ALA A 2 -14.32 1.03 -11.93
CA ALA A 2 -15.42 0.08 -12.21
C ALA A 2 -15.49 -0.38 -13.67
N ARG A 3 -15.29 0.53 -14.62
CA ARG A 3 -15.24 0.21 -16.05
C ARG A 3 -14.06 -0.69 -16.43
N GLU A 4 -12.87 -0.45 -15.90
CA GLU A 4 -11.68 -1.28 -16.13
C GLU A 4 -11.86 -2.71 -15.60
N LEU A 5 -12.41 -2.84 -14.39
CA LEU A 5 -12.70 -4.14 -13.79
C LEU A 5 -13.71 -4.91 -14.65
N ALA A 6 -14.81 -4.26 -15.04
CA ALA A 6 -15.83 -4.87 -15.90
C ALA A 6 -15.26 -5.28 -17.26
N THR A 7 -14.45 -4.45 -17.87
CA THR A 7 -13.78 -4.75 -19.16
C THR A 7 -12.83 -5.93 -19.03
N THR A 8 -12.04 -5.99 -17.94
CA THR A 8 -11.11 -7.11 -17.71
C THR A 8 -11.87 -8.43 -17.51
N ILE A 9 -12.88 -8.43 -16.64
CA ILE A 9 -13.71 -9.64 -16.41
C ILE A 9 -14.40 -10.05 -17.70
N GLY A 10 -14.98 -9.11 -18.45
CA GLY A 10 -15.71 -9.37 -19.70
C GLY A 10 -14.83 -10.03 -20.75
N ARG A 11 -13.62 -9.55 -20.92
CA ARG A 11 -12.64 -10.13 -21.86
C ARG A 11 -12.28 -11.56 -21.48
N GLU A 12 -11.98 -11.84 -20.21
CA GLU A 12 -11.65 -13.19 -19.74
C GLU A 12 -12.83 -14.15 -19.88
N VAL A 13 -14.05 -13.68 -19.59
CA VAL A 13 -15.28 -14.44 -19.78
C VAL A 13 -15.50 -14.79 -21.26
N ALA A 14 -15.34 -13.84 -22.18
CA ALA A 14 -15.49 -14.08 -23.60
C ALA A 14 -14.45 -15.09 -24.12
N LEU A 15 -13.19 -14.96 -23.67
CA LEU A 15 -12.11 -15.87 -24.01
C LEU A 15 -12.38 -17.28 -23.49
N ALA A 16 -12.78 -17.45 -22.24
CA ALA A 16 -13.11 -18.75 -21.65
C ALA A 16 -14.26 -19.42 -22.37
N ARG A 17 -15.34 -18.68 -22.68
CA ARG A 17 -16.46 -19.20 -23.45
C ARG A 17 -16.02 -19.70 -24.84
N THR A 18 -15.19 -18.93 -25.52
CA THR A 18 -14.69 -19.29 -26.86
C THR A 18 -13.80 -20.53 -26.82
N ASN A 19 -12.92 -20.65 -25.82
CA ASN A 19 -12.05 -21.80 -25.61
C ASN A 19 -12.85 -23.08 -25.29
N LEU A 20 -14.01 -22.95 -24.63
CA LEU A 20 -14.94 -24.05 -24.35
C LEU A 20 -15.87 -24.34 -25.54
N ALA A 21 -15.72 -23.67 -26.67
CA ALA A 21 -16.58 -23.76 -27.85
C ALA A 21 -18.09 -23.57 -27.56
N LEU A 22 -18.41 -22.76 -26.53
CA LEU A 22 -19.78 -22.49 -26.13
C LEU A 22 -20.39 -21.32 -26.89
N THR A 23 -21.66 -21.43 -27.26
CA THR A 23 -22.43 -20.26 -27.73
C THR A 23 -22.74 -19.33 -26.54
N CYS A 24 -23.00 -18.07 -26.82
CA CYS A 24 -23.42 -17.12 -25.78
C CYS A 24 -24.69 -17.60 -25.02
N THR A 25 -25.62 -18.23 -25.74
CA THR A 25 -26.85 -18.80 -25.16
C THR A 25 -26.54 -19.98 -24.22
N ALA A 26 -25.65 -20.88 -24.63
CA ALA A 26 -25.26 -22.02 -23.80
C ALA A 26 -24.53 -21.56 -22.52
N ALA A 27 -23.62 -20.60 -22.64
CA ALA A 27 -22.94 -20.01 -21.49
C ALA A 27 -23.93 -19.32 -20.52
N ALA A 28 -24.90 -18.58 -21.06
CA ALA A 28 -25.94 -17.93 -20.27
C ALA A 28 -26.81 -18.97 -19.50
N GLN A 29 -27.12 -20.07 -20.11
CA GLN A 29 -27.85 -21.15 -19.45
C GLN A 29 -27.05 -21.76 -18.30
N LEU A 30 -25.75 -22.04 -18.50
CA LEU A 30 -24.86 -22.53 -17.43
C LEU A 30 -24.78 -21.53 -16.24
N ALA A 31 -24.71 -20.25 -16.54
CA ALA A 31 -24.66 -19.20 -15.52
C ALA A 31 -26.03 -18.86 -14.91
N LYS A 32 -27.14 -19.45 -15.43
CA LYS A 32 -28.52 -19.13 -15.07
C LYS A 32 -28.84 -17.63 -15.19
N VAL A 33 -28.42 -17.02 -16.31
CA VAL A 33 -28.71 -15.63 -16.66
C VAL A 33 -29.36 -15.55 -18.04
N ALA A 34 -29.95 -14.38 -18.36
CA ALA A 34 -30.45 -14.14 -19.71
C ALA A 34 -29.29 -14.01 -20.72
N PRO A 35 -29.44 -14.46 -21.97
CA PRO A 35 -28.41 -14.29 -23.02
C PRO A 35 -27.99 -12.83 -23.24
N ALA A 36 -28.89 -11.87 -23.05
CA ALA A 36 -28.58 -10.45 -23.09
C ALA A 36 -27.61 -10.04 -21.95
N THR A 37 -27.80 -10.59 -20.75
CA THR A 37 -26.91 -10.35 -19.61
C THR A 37 -25.52 -10.92 -19.87
N GLN A 38 -25.42 -12.14 -20.42
CA GLN A 38 -24.14 -12.73 -20.83
C GLN A 38 -23.38 -11.82 -21.80
N ARG A 39 -24.04 -11.29 -22.84
CA ARG A 39 -23.42 -10.37 -23.79
C ARG A 39 -22.96 -9.07 -23.13
N ARG A 40 -23.74 -8.53 -22.19
CA ARG A 40 -23.36 -7.33 -21.43
C ARG A 40 -22.12 -7.57 -20.58
N VAL A 41 -22.02 -8.74 -19.93
CA VAL A 41 -20.82 -9.12 -19.17
C VAL A 41 -19.60 -9.19 -20.11
N GLU A 42 -19.71 -9.90 -21.23
CA GLU A 42 -18.61 -10.02 -22.22
C GLU A 42 -18.21 -8.67 -22.83
N ALA A 43 -19.15 -7.75 -22.99
CA ALA A 43 -18.88 -6.38 -23.44
C ALA A 43 -18.24 -5.51 -22.37
N GLY A 44 -18.06 -5.99 -21.14
CA GLY A 44 -17.50 -5.21 -20.04
C GLY A 44 -18.39 -4.07 -19.55
N ASP A 45 -19.73 -4.28 -19.59
CA ASP A 45 -20.69 -3.27 -19.14
C ASP A 45 -20.61 -3.07 -17.61
N PRO A 46 -20.15 -1.89 -17.15
CA PRO A 46 -19.94 -1.61 -15.73
C PRO A 46 -21.25 -1.48 -14.95
N THR A 47 -22.40 -1.50 -15.61
CA THR A 47 -23.71 -1.44 -14.95
C THR A 47 -24.23 -2.81 -14.55
N VAL A 48 -23.57 -3.89 -14.99
CA VAL A 48 -23.87 -5.26 -14.52
C VAL A 48 -23.36 -5.43 -13.10
N ALA A 49 -24.20 -5.97 -12.22
CA ALA A 49 -23.80 -6.20 -10.83
C ALA A 49 -22.62 -7.18 -10.75
N ILE A 50 -21.67 -6.91 -9.86
CA ILE A 50 -20.46 -7.73 -9.69
C ILE A 50 -20.79 -9.19 -9.35
N ASP A 51 -21.82 -9.44 -8.56
CA ASP A 51 -22.33 -10.79 -8.28
C ASP A 51 -22.69 -11.55 -9.56
N THR A 52 -23.36 -10.88 -10.49
CA THR A 52 -23.71 -11.46 -11.78
C THR A 52 -22.48 -11.74 -12.63
N MET A 53 -21.48 -10.84 -12.64
CA MET A 53 -20.21 -11.06 -13.33
C MET A 53 -19.46 -12.26 -12.73
N CYS A 54 -19.40 -12.37 -11.40
CA CYS A 54 -18.78 -13.50 -10.70
C CYS A 54 -19.47 -14.82 -11.02
N ARG A 55 -20.79 -14.85 -11.07
CA ARG A 55 -21.58 -16.03 -11.39
C ARG A 55 -21.36 -16.49 -12.83
N VAL A 56 -21.33 -15.57 -13.78
CA VAL A 56 -21.02 -15.85 -15.19
C VAL A 56 -19.59 -16.39 -15.34
N ALA A 57 -18.63 -15.79 -14.68
CA ALA A 57 -17.24 -16.22 -14.69
C ALA A 57 -17.08 -17.63 -14.09
N ALA A 58 -17.72 -17.89 -12.95
CA ALA A 58 -17.69 -19.19 -12.26
C ALA A 58 -18.30 -20.32 -13.10
N ALA A 59 -19.38 -20.05 -13.85
CA ALA A 59 -20.01 -21.01 -14.74
C ALA A 59 -19.08 -21.46 -15.90
N LEU A 60 -18.07 -20.68 -16.23
CA LEU A 60 -17.04 -20.96 -17.23
C LEU A 60 -15.69 -21.39 -16.62
N GLY A 61 -15.69 -21.75 -15.32
CA GLY A 61 -14.49 -22.21 -14.62
C GLY A 61 -13.51 -21.12 -14.21
N LEU A 62 -13.89 -19.84 -14.34
CA LEU A 62 -13.06 -18.71 -13.91
C LEU A 62 -13.33 -18.37 -12.44
N LYS A 63 -12.28 -18.03 -11.71
CA LYS A 63 -12.35 -17.46 -10.37
C LYS A 63 -12.08 -15.95 -10.45
N VAL A 64 -13.10 -15.17 -10.11
CA VAL A 64 -12.91 -13.72 -9.93
C VAL A 64 -12.39 -13.47 -8.52
N TRP A 65 -11.26 -12.77 -8.43
CA TRP A 65 -10.68 -12.37 -7.17
C TRP A 65 -10.49 -10.86 -7.17
N GLY A 66 -10.80 -10.20 -6.06
CA GLY A 66 -10.65 -8.77 -5.91
C GLY A 66 -10.25 -8.40 -4.49
N LYS A 67 -9.36 -7.42 -4.37
CA LYS A 67 -8.93 -6.83 -3.10
C LYS A 67 -9.19 -5.33 -3.18
N ALA A 68 -9.85 -4.78 -2.15
CA ALA A 68 -9.93 -3.34 -2.00
C ALA A 68 -8.60 -2.84 -1.43
N PHE A 69 -8.01 -1.86 -2.11
CA PHE A 69 -6.85 -1.14 -1.60
C PHE A 69 -7.30 0.25 -1.19
N PRO A 70 -6.75 0.82 -0.11
CA PRO A 70 -6.91 2.25 0.14
C PRO A 70 -6.47 3.00 -1.13
N ALA A 71 -7.35 3.82 -1.68
CA ALA A 71 -6.97 4.64 -2.82
C ALA A 71 -5.90 5.62 -2.36
N ALA A 72 -4.73 5.58 -2.99
CA ALA A 72 -3.76 6.64 -2.87
C ALA A 72 -4.33 7.88 -3.57
N THR A 73 -5.21 8.60 -2.90
CA THR A 73 -5.72 9.88 -3.38
C THR A 73 -4.69 10.94 -2.96
N PRO A 74 -4.09 11.69 -3.89
CA PRO A 74 -3.07 12.69 -3.56
C PRO A 74 -3.57 13.85 -2.68
N SER A 75 -4.88 13.91 -2.34
CA SER A 75 -5.48 15.07 -1.69
C SER A 75 -6.27 14.78 -0.41
N LEU A 76 -6.35 13.53 0.04
CA LEU A 76 -6.88 13.17 1.36
C LEU A 76 -5.77 12.41 2.09
N ARG A 77 -4.77 13.17 2.53
CA ARG A 77 -3.86 12.64 3.53
C ARG A 77 -4.69 12.30 4.74
N ASP A 78 -4.60 11.07 5.10
CA ASP A 78 -5.16 10.60 6.35
C ASP A 78 -4.63 11.52 7.46
N THR A 79 -5.53 12.29 8.07
CA THR A 79 -5.20 13.21 9.18
C THR A 79 -4.42 12.49 10.29
N GLY A 80 -4.51 11.17 10.36
CA GLY A 80 -3.74 10.32 11.26
C GLY A 80 -2.28 10.18 10.86
N GLN A 81 -1.95 10.06 9.57
CA GLN A 81 -0.54 10.03 9.12
C GLN A 81 0.14 11.37 9.40
N LEU A 82 -0.54 12.48 9.10
CA LEU A 82 -0.01 13.81 9.39
C LEU A 82 0.21 14.02 10.90
N ALA A 83 -0.73 13.59 11.75
CA ALA A 83 -0.57 13.67 13.20
C ALA A 83 0.64 12.88 13.72
N ILE A 84 0.88 11.69 13.14
CA ILE A 84 2.06 10.88 13.47
C ILE A 84 3.35 11.57 12.98
N ALA A 85 3.37 12.11 11.76
CA ALA A 85 4.52 12.85 11.23
C ALA A 85 4.84 14.09 12.07
N ASP A 86 3.83 14.86 12.47
CA ASP A 86 3.99 16.02 13.36
C ASP A 86 4.49 15.59 14.75
N GLN A 87 3.99 14.51 15.30
CA GLN A 87 4.46 13.96 16.58
C GLN A 87 5.94 13.55 16.50
N LEU A 88 6.35 12.88 15.44
CA LEU A 88 7.75 12.48 15.25
C LEU A 88 8.65 13.71 15.03
N ARG A 89 8.19 14.70 14.27
CA ARG A 89 8.89 15.96 14.09
C ARG A 89 9.10 16.70 15.42
N ALA A 90 8.08 16.75 16.27
CA ALA A 90 8.17 17.42 17.58
C ALA A 90 9.15 16.74 18.54
N VAL A 91 9.39 15.42 18.37
CA VAL A 91 10.32 14.65 19.21
C VAL A 91 11.75 14.74 18.69
N ALA A 92 11.97 15.06 17.41
CA ALA A 92 13.29 15.12 16.82
C ALA A 92 14.13 16.25 17.42
N GLY A 93 15.40 15.95 17.72
CA GLY A 93 16.36 16.92 18.23
C GLY A 93 16.70 18.01 17.21
N ALA A 94 17.25 19.13 17.69
CA ALA A 94 17.65 20.29 16.88
C ALA A 94 18.70 19.97 15.80
N ALA A 95 19.37 18.81 15.88
CA ALA A 95 20.35 18.38 14.89
C ALA A 95 19.72 17.94 13.55
N PHE A 96 18.40 17.75 13.51
CA PHE A 96 17.68 17.38 12.29
C PHE A 96 16.90 18.57 11.72
N ARG A 97 17.02 18.75 10.41
CA ARG A 97 16.07 19.57 9.64
C ARG A 97 14.98 18.63 9.10
N ALA A 98 13.76 18.76 9.60
CA ALA A 98 12.62 17.95 9.18
C ALA A 98 11.91 18.55 7.96
N SER A 99 11.46 17.69 7.05
CA SER A 99 10.56 18.03 5.94
C SER A 99 9.41 17.02 5.91
N ILE A 100 8.19 17.50 6.14
CA ILE A 100 6.98 16.70 5.95
C ILE A 100 6.64 16.76 4.46
N GLU A 101 6.17 15.66 3.91
CA GLU A 101 5.75 15.57 2.51
C GLU A 101 6.86 15.91 1.52
N TYR A 102 8.03 15.33 1.73
CA TYR A 102 9.16 15.59 0.84
C TYR A 102 8.90 15.05 -0.57
N ALA A 103 8.74 15.95 -1.53
CA ALA A 103 8.49 15.62 -2.94
C ALA A 103 9.71 14.99 -3.60
N LEU A 104 9.53 13.85 -4.26
CA LEU A 104 10.57 13.13 -5.03
C LEU A 104 10.49 13.39 -6.55
N GLY A 105 9.54 14.22 -6.96
CA GLY A 105 9.18 14.40 -8.36
C GLY A 105 7.95 13.58 -8.78
N GLY A 106 7.19 14.09 -9.73
CA GLY A 106 5.88 13.55 -10.09
C GLY A 106 4.89 13.63 -8.93
N ALA A 107 4.04 12.60 -8.77
CA ALA A 107 3.04 12.53 -7.71
C ALA A 107 3.53 11.80 -6.44
N ARG A 108 4.86 11.53 -6.32
CA ARG A 108 5.44 10.77 -5.19
C ARG A 108 6.05 11.69 -4.15
N ALA A 109 5.76 11.42 -2.89
CA ALA A 109 6.37 12.09 -1.74
C ALA A 109 6.69 11.08 -0.64
N ILE A 110 7.69 11.41 0.21
CA ILE A 110 7.99 10.72 1.46
C ILE A 110 7.24 11.45 2.58
N ASP A 111 6.58 10.72 3.48
CA ASP A 111 5.76 11.33 4.52
C ASP A 111 6.56 12.25 5.44
N LEU A 112 7.78 11.84 5.84
CA LEU A 112 8.66 12.65 6.67
C LEU A 112 10.13 12.33 6.37
N VAL A 113 10.95 13.36 6.19
CA VAL A 113 12.41 13.23 6.02
C VAL A 113 13.13 14.05 7.08
N PHE A 114 14.06 13.44 7.77
CA PHE A 114 14.99 14.09 8.68
C PHE A 114 16.38 14.18 8.04
N PHE A 115 16.83 15.39 7.78
CA PHE A 115 18.17 15.67 7.26
C PHE A 115 19.12 15.88 8.44
N GLY A 116 19.87 14.85 8.82
CA GLY A 116 20.93 14.90 9.81
C GLY A 116 22.28 15.32 9.19
N THR A 117 23.30 15.52 9.99
CA THR A 117 24.65 15.88 9.53
C THR A 117 25.34 14.71 8.83
N VAL A 118 25.18 13.49 9.31
CA VAL A 118 25.88 12.28 8.84
C VAL A 118 25.00 11.47 7.91
N GLU A 119 23.73 11.28 8.24
CA GLU A 119 22.77 10.51 7.46
C GLU A 119 21.43 11.24 7.31
N ILE A 120 20.61 10.72 6.41
CA ILE A 120 19.23 11.15 6.20
C ILE A 120 18.33 9.99 6.63
N VAL A 121 17.28 10.29 7.38
CA VAL A 121 16.27 9.28 7.76
C VAL A 121 14.98 9.61 7.05
N CYS A 122 14.54 8.73 6.13
CA CYS A 122 13.23 8.80 5.49
C CYS A 122 12.23 7.92 6.25
N ILE A 123 11.07 8.46 6.54
CA ILE A 123 10.02 7.78 7.30
C ILE A 123 8.75 7.71 6.46
N GLU A 124 8.24 6.49 6.29
CA GLU A 124 6.91 6.21 5.73
C GLU A 124 5.99 5.82 6.88
N VAL A 125 4.79 6.38 6.90
CA VAL A 125 3.82 6.16 7.97
C VAL A 125 2.72 5.21 7.49
N GLU A 126 2.65 4.04 8.11
CA GLU A 126 1.68 2.99 7.78
C GLU A 126 0.68 2.80 8.92
N ARG A 127 -0.54 3.23 8.71
CA ARG A 127 -1.62 3.04 9.69
C ARG A 127 -2.24 1.64 9.63
N PHE A 128 -2.16 1.01 8.46
CA PHE A 128 -2.71 -0.32 8.24
C PHE A 128 -1.78 -1.14 7.33
N LEU A 129 -1.26 -2.24 7.84
CA LEU A 129 -0.45 -3.18 7.07
C LEU A 129 -1.36 -4.14 6.31
N ALA A 130 -1.57 -3.88 5.03
CA ALA A 130 -2.38 -4.73 4.15
C ALA A 130 -1.52 -5.77 3.39
N ASP A 131 -0.38 -5.32 2.85
CA ASP A 131 0.60 -6.11 2.13
C ASP A 131 1.99 -5.56 2.48
N LEU A 132 2.59 -6.17 3.51
CA LEU A 132 3.86 -5.73 4.06
C LEU A 132 4.96 -5.65 3.01
N GLN A 133 5.03 -6.64 2.10
CA GLN A 133 6.09 -6.67 1.08
C GLN A 133 5.91 -5.59 0.02
N ALA A 134 4.66 -5.36 -0.42
CA ALA A 134 4.38 -4.30 -1.38
C ALA A 134 4.61 -2.91 -0.77
N GLN A 135 4.19 -2.70 0.49
CA GLN A 135 4.41 -1.45 1.22
C GLN A 135 5.90 -1.19 1.45
N TYR A 136 6.67 -2.22 1.87
CA TYR A 136 8.12 -2.10 2.00
C TYR A 136 8.79 -1.75 0.66
N ARG A 137 8.47 -2.45 -0.44
CA ARG A 137 9.05 -2.16 -1.75
C ARG A 137 8.75 -0.74 -2.22
N ALA A 138 7.54 -0.24 -1.97
CA ALA A 138 7.16 1.12 -2.31
C ALA A 138 7.96 2.16 -1.49
N ALA A 139 8.14 1.90 -0.19
CA ALA A 139 8.94 2.73 0.70
C ALA A 139 10.44 2.70 0.32
N ASP A 140 10.98 1.53 0.02
CA ASP A 140 12.38 1.36 -0.38
C ASP A 140 12.71 2.01 -1.73
N ALA A 141 11.76 1.97 -2.68
CA ALA A 141 11.89 2.70 -3.94
C ALA A 141 11.98 4.22 -3.70
N LYS A 142 11.17 4.78 -2.80
CA LYS A 142 11.25 6.19 -2.43
C LYS A 142 12.58 6.54 -1.73
N ARG A 143 13.04 5.67 -0.81
CA ARG A 143 14.37 5.79 -0.19
C ARG A 143 15.49 5.81 -1.23
N THR A 144 15.41 4.93 -2.22
CA THR A 144 16.40 4.83 -3.31
C THR A 144 16.43 6.11 -4.15
N ASP A 145 15.26 6.65 -4.50
CA ASP A 145 15.16 7.92 -5.24
C ASP A 145 15.75 9.09 -4.42
N LEU A 146 15.47 9.14 -3.11
CA LEU A 146 16.06 10.15 -2.23
C LEU A 146 17.59 10.00 -2.16
N ALA A 147 18.09 8.78 -2.04
CA ALA A 147 19.51 8.48 -1.99
C ALA A 147 20.25 8.89 -3.27
N ALA A 148 19.62 8.74 -4.43
CA ALA A 148 20.21 9.19 -5.70
C ALA A 148 20.49 10.70 -5.77
N SER A 149 19.76 11.49 -4.98
CA SER A 149 19.90 12.96 -4.92
C SER A 149 20.83 13.45 -3.81
N HIS A 150 21.34 12.56 -2.95
CA HIS A 150 22.13 12.92 -1.79
C HIS A 150 23.39 12.06 -1.65
N ARG A 151 24.48 12.68 -1.11
CA ARG A 151 25.75 11.97 -0.87
C ARG A 151 25.78 11.24 0.48
N ARG A 152 24.88 11.58 1.38
CA ARG A 152 24.77 10.95 2.72
C ARG A 152 23.98 9.65 2.64
N PRO A 153 24.30 8.67 3.47
CA PRO A 153 23.47 7.47 3.60
C PRO A 153 22.02 7.83 3.92
N VAL A 154 21.09 7.15 3.29
CA VAL A 154 19.64 7.30 3.54
C VAL A 154 19.12 6.04 4.23
N ARG A 155 18.57 6.19 5.42
CA ARG A 155 17.95 5.13 6.21
C ARG A 155 16.45 5.16 6.06
N LEU A 156 15.85 3.98 5.89
CA LEU A 156 14.41 3.82 5.84
C LEU A 156 13.87 3.46 7.23
N VAL A 157 12.85 4.18 7.66
CA VAL A 157 12.05 3.81 8.83
C VAL A 157 10.60 3.67 8.39
N ILE A 158 9.99 2.53 8.66
CA ILE A 158 8.55 2.36 8.53
C ILE A 158 7.92 2.58 9.90
N ALA A 159 7.20 3.67 10.04
CA ALA A 159 6.46 4.01 11.25
C ALA A 159 5.07 3.40 11.19
N VAL A 160 4.83 2.37 11.99
CA VAL A 160 3.60 1.57 11.96
C VAL A 160 2.72 1.93 13.16
N GLU A 161 1.44 2.24 12.91
CA GLU A 161 0.47 2.46 13.99
C GLU A 161 0.32 1.21 14.86
N ASP A 162 0.46 1.38 16.18
CA ASP A 162 0.41 0.30 17.17
C ASP A 162 -1.02 -0.21 17.37
N THR A 163 -1.50 -1.02 16.43
CA THR A 163 -2.80 -1.69 16.46
C THR A 163 -2.63 -3.20 16.64
N ARG A 164 -3.70 -3.87 17.11
CA ARG A 164 -3.71 -5.33 17.23
C ARG A 164 -3.47 -6.01 15.88
N HIS A 165 -4.07 -5.49 14.80
CA HIS A 165 -3.90 -6.01 13.45
C HIS A 165 -2.44 -5.90 12.99
N ASN A 166 -1.86 -4.71 13.06
CA ASN A 166 -0.48 -4.49 12.61
C ASN A 166 0.53 -5.32 13.41
N ARG A 167 0.30 -5.49 14.73
CA ARG A 167 1.13 -6.37 15.55
C ARG A 167 1.06 -7.83 15.11
N ALA A 168 -0.12 -8.33 14.74
CA ALA A 168 -0.28 -9.69 14.23
C ALA A 168 0.46 -9.88 12.90
N VAL A 169 0.34 -8.93 11.95
CA VAL A 169 1.05 -8.98 10.68
C VAL A 169 2.57 -8.95 10.87
N VAL A 170 3.08 -8.06 11.74
CA VAL A 170 4.52 -7.96 12.03
C VAL A 170 5.03 -9.25 12.70
N HIS A 171 4.26 -9.85 13.60
CA HIS A 171 4.61 -11.10 14.26
C HIS A 171 4.66 -12.29 13.27
N GLU A 172 3.69 -12.37 12.36
CA GLU A 172 3.64 -13.41 11.31
C GLU A 172 4.87 -13.36 10.39
N HIS A 173 5.40 -12.15 10.14
CA HIS A 173 6.53 -11.92 9.24
C HIS A 173 7.82 -11.52 9.99
N GLU A 174 7.94 -11.83 11.28
CA GLU A 174 9.03 -11.35 12.14
C GLU A 174 10.45 -11.63 11.59
N PRO A 175 10.78 -12.82 11.06
CA PRO A 175 12.13 -13.08 10.52
C PRO A 175 12.46 -12.17 9.34
N LEU A 176 11.48 -11.94 8.45
CA LEU A 176 11.64 -11.07 7.29
C LEU A 176 11.83 -9.61 7.72
N ILE A 177 11.01 -9.14 8.65
CA ILE A 177 11.09 -7.77 9.18
C ILE A 177 12.44 -7.54 9.87
N ARG A 178 12.91 -8.46 10.70
CA ARG A 178 14.23 -8.34 11.35
C ARG A 178 15.38 -8.27 10.36
N SER A 179 15.26 -8.92 9.21
CA SER A 179 16.26 -8.85 8.14
C SER A 179 16.25 -7.51 7.42
N MET A 180 15.07 -6.98 7.09
CA MET A 180 14.91 -5.74 6.30
C MET A 180 14.98 -4.48 7.16
N LEU A 181 14.44 -4.53 8.38
CA LEU A 181 14.23 -3.40 9.29
C LEU A 181 14.76 -3.74 10.70
N PRO A 182 16.07 -3.95 10.84
CA PRO A 182 16.66 -4.47 12.09
C PRO A 182 16.60 -3.50 13.27
N ALA A 183 16.51 -2.18 13.04
CA ALA A 183 16.41 -1.21 14.14
C ALA A 183 14.98 -1.19 14.71
N GLY A 184 14.88 -1.30 16.03
CA GLY A 184 13.60 -1.24 16.73
C GLY A 184 13.25 0.16 17.24
N SER A 185 12.00 0.32 17.72
CA SER A 185 11.45 1.61 18.17
C SER A 185 12.32 2.35 19.17
N ARG A 186 12.93 1.64 20.14
CA ARG A 186 13.78 2.28 21.18
C ARG A 186 15.03 2.90 20.56
N GLU A 187 15.66 2.20 19.63
CA GLU A 187 16.87 2.64 18.94
C GLU A 187 16.56 3.84 18.05
N ILE A 188 15.51 3.73 17.23
CA ILE A 188 15.05 4.81 16.33
C ILE A 188 14.71 6.07 17.14
N MET A 189 13.91 5.95 18.18
CA MET A 189 13.52 7.09 19.03
C MET A 189 14.70 7.73 19.75
N ARG A 190 15.71 6.93 20.15
CA ARG A 190 16.95 7.46 20.72
C ARG A 190 17.72 8.29 19.68
N ALA A 191 17.94 7.73 18.48
CA ALA A 191 18.63 8.43 17.40
C ALA A 191 17.93 9.76 17.03
N LEU A 192 16.60 9.72 16.85
CA LEU A 192 15.83 10.93 16.53
C LEU A 192 15.92 12.01 17.63
N ARG A 193 15.87 11.64 18.91
CA ARG A 193 15.96 12.63 20.02
C ARG A 193 17.36 13.21 20.19
N SER A 194 18.39 12.38 20.08
CA SER A 194 19.77 12.81 20.28
C SER A 194 20.39 13.51 19.07
N GLY A 195 19.77 13.37 17.88
CA GLY A 195 20.39 13.79 16.63
C GLY A 195 21.54 12.89 16.18
N GLY A 196 21.64 11.69 16.77
CA GLY A 196 22.67 10.70 16.45
C GLY A 196 22.32 9.85 15.24
N GLU A 197 23.28 9.01 14.83
CA GLU A 197 23.09 8.07 13.74
C GLU A 197 22.18 6.94 14.13
N LEU A 198 21.29 6.55 13.20
CA LEU A 198 20.53 5.31 13.27
C LEU A 198 21.35 4.13 12.75
N GLY A 199 22.14 4.36 11.68
CA GLY A 199 23.07 3.40 11.08
C GLY A 199 22.43 2.29 10.26
N ARG A 200 21.16 1.98 10.44
CA ARG A 200 20.43 0.91 9.76
C ARG A 200 18.93 1.20 9.65
N ASP A 201 18.27 0.52 8.73
CA ASP A 201 16.83 0.66 8.52
C ASP A 201 16.03 0.08 9.69
N GLY A 202 14.79 0.52 9.92
CA GLY A 202 14.07 0.08 11.08
C GLY A 202 12.55 0.19 11.04
N LEU A 203 11.90 -0.48 12.01
CA LEU A 203 10.45 -0.42 12.23
C LEU A 203 10.17 0.30 13.55
N LEU A 204 9.35 1.35 13.45
CA LEU A 204 8.95 2.19 14.57
C LEU A 204 7.47 2.00 14.86
N TRP A 205 7.14 1.52 16.06
CA TRP A 205 5.76 1.53 16.56
C TRP A 205 5.38 2.93 17.02
N VAL A 206 4.26 3.44 16.49
CA VAL A 206 3.73 4.76 16.83
C VAL A 206 2.30 4.66 17.34
N ARG A 207 1.94 5.52 18.28
CA ARG A 207 0.57 5.69 18.76
C ARG A 207 0.14 7.10 18.44
N PRO A 208 -0.90 7.31 17.62
CA PRO A 208 -1.40 8.65 17.42
C PRO A 208 -1.86 9.23 18.75
N ALA A 209 -1.59 10.51 18.95
CA ALA A 209 -2.09 11.22 20.14
C ALA A 209 -3.61 11.06 20.19
N ARG A 210 -4.15 10.65 21.33
CA ARG A 210 -5.60 10.63 21.55
C ARG A 210 -6.10 12.06 21.35
N ARG A 211 -7.03 12.26 20.44
CA ARG A 211 -7.80 13.51 20.39
C ARG A 211 -8.59 13.56 21.70
N GLY A 212 -8.25 14.52 22.58
CA GLY A 212 -9.07 14.87 23.72
C GLY A 212 -10.40 15.45 23.26
#